data_6285b8c3cac746b3bbbe7e43aee5f867
#
_entry.id   6285b8c3cac746b3bbbe7e43aee5f867
#
_cell.length_a   1.000
_cell.length_b   1.000
_cell.length_c   1.000
_cell.angle_alpha   90.00
_cell.angle_beta   90.00
_cell.angle_gamma   90.00
#
_symmetry.space_group_name_H-M   'P 1'
#
loop_
_entity.id
_entity.type
_entity.pdbx_description
1 polymer ?
#
loop_
_entity_poly.entity_id
_entity_poly.type
_entity_poly.pdbx_seq_one_letter_code
_entity_poly.pdbx_strand_id
1 'polypeptide(L)'
;IRQKEPKGLGHAIYCAKSFIGNEPFAVLLGDDIVDAETPCLKQMIDAYDEYKTSILGVQEVAKENVDKYGILDVKYIEDRVYKVKDMVEKPSVEEAPSNIAILGRYIITPEIFEILENQAPGKGGEVQLTDALKTLSKKEAMYAYEFEGRRYDVGDKLGFLEATVDFALKKPELKDSFMDYLKKVCKETNIEKEVALTEDSESKDKKVIK
;
A
#
# COMPACT_ATOMS: atom_id res chain seq x y z
N ILE A 1 5.93 -5.19 21.51
CA ILE A 1 7.38 -4.93 21.41
C ILE A 1 7.56 -3.50 20.90
N ARG A 2 8.54 -2.79 21.44
CA ARG A 2 8.84 -1.40 21.05
C ARG A 2 10.20 -1.35 20.37
N GLN A 3 10.26 -0.77 19.17
CA GLN A 3 11.50 -0.35 18.54
C GLN A 3 12.10 0.81 19.35
N LYS A 4 13.27 0.62 19.93
CA LYS A 4 13.90 1.65 20.80
C LYS A 4 14.62 2.74 19.98
N GLU A 5 15.15 2.39 18.82
CA GLU A 5 15.89 3.27 17.91
C GLU A 5 15.23 3.23 16.54
N PRO A 6 14.89 4.39 15.93
CA PRO A 6 14.18 4.43 14.64
C PRO A 6 15.17 4.17 13.47
N LYS A 7 15.53 2.88 13.26
CA LYS A 7 16.47 2.45 12.22
C LYS A 7 15.80 1.93 10.95
N GLY A 8 14.55 2.32 10.70
CA GLY A 8 13.78 1.92 9.53
C GLY A 8 12.83 0.76 9.76
N LEU A 9 12.00 0.45 8.75
CA LEU A 9 10.94 -0.55 8.82
C LEU A 9 11.50 -1.97 8.98
N GLY A 10 12.55 -2.32 8.25
CA GLY A 10 13.20 -3.64 8.40
C GLY A 10 13.68 -3.89 9.83
N HIS A 11 14.27 -2.87 10.47
CA HIS A 11 14.68 -2.98 11.87
C HIS A 11 13.48 -3.12 12.82
N ALA A 12 12.36 -2.44 12.54
CA ALA A 12 11.13 -2.60 13.35
C ALA A 12 10.62 -4.05 13.32
N ILE A 13 10.62 -4.66 12.14
CA ILE A 13 10.25 -6.06 11.94
C ILE A 13 11.26 -6.99 12.64
N TYR A 14 12.55 -6.72 12.51
CA TYR A 14 13.58 -7.50 13.20
C TYR A 14 13.42 -7.50 14.72
N CYS A 15 12.98 -6.40 15.32
CA CYS A 15 12.69 -6.33 16.75
C CYS A 15 11.60 -7.31 17.19
N ALA A 16 10.74 -7.78 16.30
CA ALA A 16 9.71 -8.75 16.58
C ALA A 16 10.17 -10.23 16.51
N LYS A 17 11.41 -10.50 16.04
CA LYS A 17 11.97 -11.85 15.80
C LYS A 17 11.71 -12.82 16.97
N SER A 18 12.04 -12.40 18.18
CA SER A 18 11.88 -13.25 19.37
C SER A 18 10.45 -13.57 19.75
N PHE A 19 9.50 -12.75 19.31
CA PHE A 19 8.07 -12.93 19.55
C PHE A 19 7.42 -13.83 18.48
N ILE A 20 7.81 -13.65 17.22
CA ILE A 20 7.27 -14.39 16.07
C ILE A 20 7.85 -15.82 16.03
N GLY A 21 9.13 -15.96 16.37
CA GLY A 21 9.80 -17.27 16.29
C GLY A 21 10.06 -17.69 14.84
N ASN A 22 9.69 -18.94 14.53
CA ASN A 22 9.96 -19.56 13.22
C ASN A 22 8.67 -19.83 12.44
N GLU A 23 7.74 -18.90 12.48
CA GLU A 23 6.46 -19.02 11.78
C GLU A 23 6.32 -17.90 10.73
N PRO A 24 5.58 -18.14 9.62
CA PRO A 24 5.16 -17.08 8.73
C PRO A 24 4.28 -16.06 9.46
N PHE A 25 4.44 -14.80 9.13
CA PHE A 25 3.73 -13.73 9.83
C PHE A 25 3.25 -12.64 8.88
N ALA A 26 2.18 -11.97 9.28
CA ALA A 26 1.67 -10.83 8.57
C ALA A 26 2.27 -9.53 9.10
N VAL A 27 2.60 -8.61 8.18
CA VAL A 27 2.96 -7.22 8.49
C VAL A 27 1.90 -6.32 7.87
N LEU A 28 1.31 -5.46 8.70
CA LEU A 28 0.33 -4.46 8.30
C LEU A 28 0.84 -3.09 8.75
N LEU A 29 1.17 -2.23 7.80
CA LEU A 29 1.56 -0.85 8.11
C LEU A 29 0.33 -0.08 8.55
N GLY A 30 0.46 0.68 9.64
CA GLY A 30 -0.67 1.36 10.28
C GLY A 30 -1.18 2.58 9.52
N ASP A 31 -0.40 3.09 8.59
CA ASP A 31 -0.70 4.20 7.70
C ASP A 31 -1.32 3.79 6.36
N ASP A 32 -1.45 2.49 6.10
CA ASP A 32 -2.20 1.95 4.96
C ASP A 32 -3.53 1.34 5.45
N ILE A 33 -4.64 1.89 5.03
CA ILE A 33 -5.99 1.35 5.33
C ILE A 33 -6.59 0.82 4.05
N VAL A 34 -7.12 -0.40 4.09
CA VAL A 34 -7.82 -1.01 2.96
C VAL A 34 -9.28 -1.27 3.35
N ASP A 35 -10.18 -0.71 2.58
CA ASP A 35 -11.62 -0.91 2.68
C ASP A 35 -12.06 -1.86 1.57
N ALA A 36 -12.50 -3.05 1.95
CA ALA A 36 -12.88 -4.13 1.04
C ALA A 36 -13.95 -5.00 1.66
N GLU A 37 -14.77 -5.67 0.85
CA GLU A 37 -15.76 -6.64 1.29
C GLU A 37 -15.08 -7.84 1.96
N THR A 38 -14.11 -8.45 1.28
CA THR A 38 -13.21 -9.44 1.86
C THR A 38 -11.97 -8.72 2.38
N PRO A 39 -11.66 -8.78 3.70
CA PRO A 39 -10.49 -8.10 4.25
C PRO A 39 -9.20 -8.44 3.48
N CYS A 40 -8.40 -7.43 3.15
CA CYS A 40 -7.17 -7.58 2.35
C CYS A 40 -6.26 -8.70 2.89
N LEU A 41 -6.07 -8.76 4.22
CA LEU A 41 -5.26 -9.83 4.82
C LEU A 41 -5.84 -11.21 4.58
N LYS A 42 -7.18 -11.37 4.55
CA LYS A 42 -7.81 -12.66 4.25
C LYS A 42 -7.54 -13.08 2.80
N GLN A 43 -7.65 -12.14 1.86
CA GLN A 43 -7.30 -12.39 0.45
C GLN A 43 -5.84 -12.89 0.31
N MET A 44 -4.92 -12.23 1.02
CA MET A 44 -3.50 -12.59 1.01
C MET A 44 -3.21 -13.92 1.71
N ILE A 45 -3.95 -14.29 2.78
CA ILE A 45 -3.85 -15.60 3.44
C ILE A 45 -4.26 -16.70 2.48
N ASP A 46 -5.32 -16.50 1.69
CA ASP A 46 -5.76 -17.49 0.71
C ASP A 46 -4.67 -17.74 -0.34
N ALA A 47 -4.03 -16.68 -0.84
CA ALA A 47 -2.87 -16.80 -1.73
C ALA A 47 -1.68 -17.49 -1.03
N TYR A 48 -1.40 -17.15 0.24
CA TYR A 48 -0.35 -17.82 1.00
C TYR A 48 -0.66 -19.32 1.20
N ASP A 49 -1.91 -19.69 1.43
CA ASP A 49 -2.30 -21.08 1.60
C ASP A 49 -2.05 -21.92 0.36
N GLU A 50 -2.10 -21.32 -0.82
CA GLU A 50 -1.78 -21.94 -2.09
C GLU A 50 -0.28 -22.02 -2.35
N TYR A 51 0.43 -20.91 -2.24
CA TYR A 51 1.85 -20.81 -2.64
C TYR A 51 2.85 -21.15 -1.54
N LYS A 52 2.46 -21.12 -0.25
CA LYS A 52 3.28 -21.43 0.93
C LYS A 52 4.64 -20.72 0.97
N THR A 53 4.67 -19.49 0.51
CA THR A 53 5.86 -18.62 0.50
C THR A 53 5.44 -17.18 0.73
N SER A 54 6.41 -16.24 0.82
CA SER A 54 6.13 -14.82 1.06
C SER A 54 5.21 -14.23 0.00
N ILE A 55 4.17 -13.50 0.44
CA ILE A 55 3.18 -12.80 -0.40
C ILE A 55 3.23 -11.30 -0.11
N LEU A 56 3.39 -10.50 -1.15
CA LEU A 56 3.37 -9.04 -1.09
C LEU A 56 2.02 -8.53 -1.57
N GLY A 57 1.32 -7.74 -0.76
CA GLY A 57 0.09 -7.06 -1.17
C GLY A 57 0.38 -5.87 -2.05
N VAL A 58 -0.18 -5.87 -3.26
CA VAL A 58 0.11 -4.84 -4.28
C VAL A 58 -1.15 -4.29 -4.91
N GLN A 59 -1.02 -3.11 -5.52
CA GLN A 59 -1.94 -2.56 -6.52
C GLN A 59 -1.14 -1.72 -7.54
N GLU A 60 -1.75 -1.47 -8.70
CA GLU A 60 -1.22 -0.49 -9.63
C GLU A 60 -1.38 0.93 -9.06
N VAL A 61 -0.35 1.74 -9.21
CA VAL A 61 -0.36 3.16 -8.86
C VAL A 61 -0.15 4.01 -10.11
N ALA A 62 -0.55 5.28 -10.05
CA ALA A 62 -0.23 6.23 -11.11
C ALA A 62 1.30 6.35 -11.27
N LYS A 63 1.79 6.44 -12.50
CA LYS A 63 3.23 6.46 -12.80
C LYS A 63 3.99 7.55 -12.05
N GLU A 64 3.36 8.70 -11.87
CA GLU A 64 3.91 9.85 -11.14
C GLU A 64 4.07 9.61 -9.63
N ASN A 65 3.51 8.52 -9.09
CA ASN A 65 3.56 8.18 -7.67
C ASN A 65 4.49 7.00 -7.34
N VAL A 66 5.21 6.44 -8.33
CA VAL A 66 6.09 5.28 -8.10
C VAL A 66 7.23 5.57 -7.13
N ASP A 67 7.67 6.82 -7.04
CA ASP A 67 8.73 7.30 -6.16
C ASP A 67 8.35 7.29 -4.66
N LYS A 68 7.09 6.97 -4.35
CA LYS A 68 6.59 6.85 -2.97
C LYS A 68 6.69 5.44 -2.40
N TYR A 69 6.81 4.42 -3.25
CA TYR A 69 6.64 3.01 -2.88
C TYR A 69 7.78 2.11 -3.35
N GLY A 70 7.87 0.93 -2.78
CA GLY A 70 8.62 -0.17 -3.39
C GLY A 70 7.90 -0.67 -4.64
N ILE A 71 8.57 -0.67 -5.78
CA ILE A 71 8.01 -1.06 -7.08
C ILE A 71 8.58 -2.40 -7.50
N LEU A 72 7.71 -3.28 -8.01
CA LEU A 72 8.06 -4.63 -8.39
C LEU A 72 8.31 -4.78 -9.89
N ASP A 73 9.35 -5.55 -10.27
CA ASP A 73 9.39 -6.27 -11.55
C ASP A 73 8.71 -7.63 -11.36
N VAL A 74 7.68 -7.90 -12.14
CA VAL A 74 6.86 -9.08 -11.96
C VAL A 74 6.64 -9.84 -13.26
N LYS A 75 6.24 -11.11 -13.11
CA LYS A 75 5.70 -11.93 -14.19
C LYS A 75 4.30 -12.38 -13.80
N TYR A 76 3.31 -12.11 -14.65
CA TYR A 76 1.94 -12.60 -14.50
C TYR A 76 1.92 -14.13 -14.43
N ILE A 77 1.17 -14.68 -13.48
CA ILE A 77 0.97 -16.11 -13.29
C ILE A 77 -0.48 -16.46 -13.58
N GLU A 78 -1.41 -15.87 -12.83
CA GLU A 78 -2.85 -16.07 -12.95
C GLU A 78 -3.60 -14.86 -12.38
N ASP A 79 -4.93 -14.91 -12.32
CA ASP A 79 -5.72 -13.78 -11.83
C ASP A 79 -5.17 -13.23 -10.52
N ARG A 80 -4.84 -11.93 -10.51
CA ARG A 80 -4.30 -11.17 -9.37
C ARG A 80 -2.96 -11.66 -8.80
N VAL A 81 -2.36 -12.70 -9.36
CA VAL A 81 -1.11 -13.29 -8.85
C VAL A 81 0.03 -13.08 -9.83
N TYR A 82 1.12 -12.55 -9.31
CA TYR A 82 2.34 -12.29 -10.05
C TYR A 82 3.53 -12.92 -9.32
N LYS A 83 4.46 -13.52 -10.08
CA LYS A 83 5.77 -13.91 -9.54
C LYS A 83 6.68 -12.70 -9.50
N VAL A 84 7.24 -12.40 -8.33
CA VAL A 84 8.22 -11.34 -8.16
C VAL A 84 9.56 -11.77 -8.76
N LYS A 85 10.17 -10.89 -9.58
CA LYS A 85 11.50 -11.08 -10.15
C LYS A 85 12.53 -10.17 -9.48
N ASP A 86 12.17 -8.90 -9.29
CA ASP A 86 13.01 -7.88 -8.64
C ASP A 86 12.12 -6.80 -8.00
N MET A 87 12.75 -5.93 -7.21
CA MET A 87 12.08 -4.79 -6.60
C MET A 87 13.05 -3.63 -6.37
N VAL A 88 12.52 -2.41 -6.43
CA VAL A 88 13.29 -1.18 -6.22
C VAL A 88 12.54 -0.27 -5.26
N GLU A 89 13.21 0.18 -4.19
CA GLU A 89 12.65 1.10 -3.21
C GLU A 89 12.62 2.53 -3.75
N LYS A 90 11.42 3.08 -3.89
CA LYS A 90 11.19 4.49 -4.29
C LYS A 90 12.03 4.90 -5.50
N PRO A 91 11.87 4.23 -6.66
CA PRO A 91 12.61 4.58 -7.87
C PRO A 91 12.17 5.93 -8.41
N SER A 92 12.97 6.53 -9.28
CA SER A 92 12.46 7.59 -10.17
C SER A 92 11.47 7.00 -11.18
N VAL A 93 10.66 7.86 -11.81
CA VAL A 93 9.67 7.42 -12.82
C VAL A 93 10.36 6.68 -14.00
N GLU A 94 11.57 7.11 -14.34
CA GLU A 94 12.36 6.54 -15.43
C GLU A 94 13.00 5.19 -15.07
N GLU A 95 13.27 4.96 -13.77
CA GLU A 95 13.92 3.74 -13.28
C GLU A 95 12.92 2.69 -12.79
N ALA A 96 11.64 3.06 -12.65
CA ALA A 96 10.61 2.15 -12.16
C ALA A 96 10.40 1.00 -13.15
N PRO A 97 10.53 -0.28 -12.71
CA PRO A 97 10.38 -1.44 -13.59
C PRO A 97 8.92 -1.66 -14.02
N SER A 98 7.98 -1.10 -13.30
CA SER A 98 6.52 -1.16 -13.55
C SER A 98 5.81 -0.06 -12.74
N ASN A 99 4.48 -0.15 -12.65
CA ASN A 99 3.66 0.65 -11.73
C ASN A 99 2.99 -0.22 -10.64
N ILE A 100 3.45 -1.45 -10.44
CA ILE A 100 2.93 -2.35 -9.40
C ILE A 100 3.67 -2.05 -8.10
N ALA A 101 2.96 -1.44 -7.15
CA ALA A 101 3.50 -0.95 -5.89
C ALA A 101 3.16 -1.86 -4.71
N ILE A 102 4.11 -2.05 -3.81
CA ILE A 102 3.89 -2.73 -2.54
C ILE A 102 3.18 -1.76 -1.58
N LEU A 103 2.02 -2.14 -1.06
CA LEU A 103 1.14 -1.23 -0.32
C LEU A 103 0.92 -1.68 1.13
N GLY A 104 2.01 -1.76 1.89
CA GLY A 104 1.96 -1.90 3.34
C GLY A 104 1.34 -3.18 3.89
N ARG A 105 1.17 -4.20 3.07
CA ARG A 105 0.59 -5.51 3.41
C ARG A 105 1.50 -6.61 2.97
N TYR A 106 1.92 -7.47 3.91
CA TYR A 106 2.86 -8.55 3.64
C TYR A 106 2.47 -9.80 4.42
N ILE A 107 2.71 -10.97 3.84
CA ILE A 107 2.91 -12.22 4.56
C ILE A 107 4.35 -12.63 4.26
N ILE A 108 5.14 -12.81 5.29
CA ILE A 108 6.59 -13.01 5.17
C ILE A 108 6.99 -14.29 5.91
N THR A 109 7.88 -15.06 5.29
CA THR A 109 8.47 -16.25 5.88
C THR A 109 9.54 -15.86 6.91
N PRO A 110 9.83 -16.70 7.94
CA PRO A 110 10.75 -16.35 9.02
C PRO A 110 12.22 -16.19 8.57
N GLU A 111 12.57 -16.69 7.38
CA GLU A 111 13.89 -16.54 6.76
C GLU A 111 14.32 -15.09 6.60
N ILE A 112 13.36 -14.17 6.57
CA ILE A 112 13.61 -12.72 6.53
C ILE A 112 14.45 -12.25 7.73
N PHE A 113 14.30 -12.87 8.90
CA PHE A 113 15.00 -12.44 10.12
C PHE A 113 16.52 -12.64 10.04
N GLU A 114 17.00 -13.71 9.38
CA GLU A 114 18.42 -13.92 9.15
C GLU A 114 19.01 -12.82 8.24
N ILE A 115 18.22 -12.41 7.24
CA ILE A 115 18.62 -11.35 6.31
C ILE A 115 18.66 -10.00 7.04
N LEU A 116 17.59 -9.65 7.78
CA LEU A 116 17.51 -8.40 8.51
C LEU A 116 18.59 -8.24 9.59
N GLU A 117 19.03 -9.35 10.21
CA GLU A 117 20.08 -9.36 11.21
C GLU A 117 21.43 -8.88 10.66
N ASN A 118 21.70 -9.18 9.39
CA ASN A 118 22.98 -8.91 8.75
C ASN A 118 22.92 -7.78 7.71
N GLN A 119 21.74 -7.16 7.55
CA GLN A 119 21.54 -6.14 6.53
C GLN A 119 22.15 -4.81 6.93
N ALA A 120 23.03 -4.28 6.08
CA ALA A 120 23.52 -2.91 6.20
C ALA A 120 22.38 -1.90 5.93
N PRO A 121 22.42 -0.71 6.57
CA PRO A 121 21.49 0.39 6.22
C PRO A 121 21.60 0.75 4.73
N GLY A 122 20.45 0.93 4.10
CA GLY A 122 20.30 1.32 2.70
C GLY A 122 19.96 2.81 2.53
N LYS A 123 19.01 3.12 1.66
CA LYS A 123 18.54 4.49 1.36
C LYS A 123 18.13 5.21 2.65
N GLY A 124 18.61 6.43 2.85
CA GLY A 124 18.32 7.22 4.04
C GLY A 124 19.05 6.78 5.32
N GLY A 125 19.95 5.81 5.26
CA GLY A 125 20.63 5.26 6.45
C GLY A 125 19.76 4.31 7.26
N GLU A 126 18.66 3.82 6.69
CA GLU A 126 17.69 2.92 7.32
C GLU A 126 17.82 1.49 6.83
N VAL A 127 17.48 0.53 7.68
CA VAL A 127 17.30 -0.88 7.30
C VAL A 127 15.97 -1.00 6.57
N GLN A 128 16.03 -1.00 5.24
CA GLN A 128 14.86 -1.03 4.38
C GLN A 128 14.30 -2.44 4.27
N LEU A 129 12.97 -2.59 4.44
CA LEU A 129 12.30 -3.88 4.25
C LEU A 129 12.40 -4.35 2.79
N THR A 130 12.26 -3.45 1.83
CA THR A 130 12.33 -3.77 0.39
C THR A 130 13.68 -4.40 0.02
N ASP A 131 14.79 -3.92 0.57
CA ASP A 131 16.13 -4.51 0.34
C ASP A 131 16.24 -5.93 0.93
N ALA A 132 15.63 -6.14 2.11
CA ALA A 132 15.59 -7.47 2.72
C ALA A 132 14.73 -8.45 1.89
N LEU A 133 13.56 -8.00 1.44
CA LEU A 133 12.68 -8.80 0.57
C LEU A 133 13.34 -9.10 -0.78
N LYS A 134 14.08 -8.14 -1.36
CA LYS A 134 14.89 -8.37 -2.55
C LYS A 134 15.95 -9.45 -2.34
N THR A 135 16.57 -9.49 -1.17
CA THR A 135 17.52 -10.53 -0.82
C THR A 135 16.83 -11.87 -0.60
N LEU A 136 15.67 -11.88 0.06
CA LEU A 136 14.86 -13.07 0.28
C LEU A 136 14.37 -13.68 -1.05
N SER A 137 13.92 -12.86 -2.00
CA SER A 137 13.43 -13.31 -3.31
C SER A 137 14.47 -14.04 -4.17
N LYS A 138 15.78 -13.93 -3.82
CA LYS A 138 16.86 -14.69 -4.44
C LYS A 138 17.06 -16.07 -3.80
N LYS A 139 16.56 -16.27 -2.57
CA LYS A 139 16.65 -17.53 -1.83
C LYS A 139 15.42 -18.40 -2.01
N GLU A 140 14.24 -17.79 -2.13
CA GLU A 140 12.96 -18.48 -2.29
C GLU A 140 12.06 -17.79 -3.33
N ALA A 141 11.06 -18.50 -3.84
CA ALA A 141 10.05 -17.89 -4.66
C ALA A 141 9.23 -16.88 -3.83
N MET A 142 8.81 -15.77 -4.45
CA MET A 142 7.98 -14.75 -3.83
C MET A 142 6.91 -14.33 -4.80
N TYR A 143 5.70 -14.11 -4.31
CA TYR A 143 4.58 -13.69 -5.14
C TYR A 143 4.02 -12.35 -4.66
N ALA A 144 3.46 -11.61 -5.59
CA ALA A 144 2.66 -10.44 -5.35
C ALA A 144 1.19 -10.78 -5.59
N TYR A 145 0.32 -10.37 -4.69
CA TYR A 145 -1.12 -10.51 -4.82
C TYR A 145 -1.76 -9.14 -4.93
N GLU A 146 -2.45 -8.89 -6.05
CA GLU A 146 -3.18 -7.66 -6.29
C GLU A 146 -4.52 -7.71 -5.56
N PHE A 147 -4.55 -7.15 -4.35
CA PHE A 147 -5.72 -7.20 -3.49
C PHE A 147 -6.86 -6.30 -4.00
N GLU A 148 -8.09 -6.74 -3.76
CA GLU A 148 -9.30 -5.95 -3.98
C GLU A 148 -9.55 -5.01 -2.81
N GLY A 149 -10.09 -3.84 -3.14
CA GLY A 149 -10.50 -2.85 -2.17
C GLY A 149 -9.91 -1.48 -2.45
N ARG A 150 -10.51 -0.47 -1.81
CA ARG A 150 -10.00 0.88 -1.85
C ARG A 150 -8.94 1.07 -0.78
N ARG A 151 -7.73 1.42 -1.19
CA ARG A 151 -6.64 1.79 -0.28
C ARG A 151 -6.69 3.29 0.02
N TYR A 152 -6.39 3.62 1.27
CA TYR A 152 -6.14 4.98 1.74
C TYR A 152 -4.73 5.04 2.33
N ASP A 153 -3.92 5.97 1.83
CA ASP A 153 -2.63 6.33 2.41
C ASP A 153 -2.87 7.40 3.49
N VAL A 154 -3.04 6.97 4.74
CA VAL A 154 -3.30 7.91 5.83
C VAL A 154 -2.01 8.52 6.40
N GLY A 155 -0.86 8.16 5.87
CA GLY A 155 0.41 8.88 6.05
C GLY A 155 0.45 10.18 5.25
N ASP A 156 -0.33 10.27 4.16
CA ASP A 156 -0.57 11.51 3.43
C ASP A 156 -1.74 12.29 4.03
N LYS A 157 -1.63 13.63 4.05
CA LYS A 157 -2.66 14.51 4.65
C LYS A 157 -4.01 14.40 3.94
N LEU A 158 -4.02 14.36 2.61
CA LEU A 158 -5.25 14.24 1.83
C LEU A 158 -5.86 12.85 2.01
N GLY A 159 -5.06 11.79 1.90
CA GLY A 159 -5.51 10.41 2.11
C GLY A 159 -6.11 10.18 3.50
N PHE A 160 -5.53 10.82 4.56
CA PHE A 160 -6.12 10.81 5.90
C PHE A 160 -7.50 11.46 5.94
N LEU A 161 -7.67 12.61 5.28
CA LEU A 161 -8.97 13.30 5.22
C LEU A 161 -10.00 12.50 4.42
N GLU A 162 -9.61 11.93 3.28
CA GLU A 162 -10.48 11.06 2.47
C GLU A 162 -10.95 9.85 3.28
N ALA A 163 -10.04 9.13 3.94
CA ALA A 163 -10.38 8.01 4.80
C ALA A 163 -11.34 8.44 5.92
N THR A 164 -11.07 9.58 6.56
CA THR A 164 -11.90 10.10 7.66
C THR A 164 -13.33 10.36 7.18
N VAL A 165 -13.51 11.00 6.02
CA VAL A 165 -14.82 11.28 5.44
C VAL A 165 -15.55 9.99 5.09
N ASP A 166 -14.91 9.10 4.34
CA ASP A 166 -15.53 7.89 3.84
C ASP A 166 -15.94 6.94 4.97
N PHE A 167 -15.07 6.75 5.97
CA PHE A 167 -15.40 5.92 7.12
C PHE A 167 -16.45 6.55 8.04
N ALA A 168 -16.49 7.88 8.19
CA ALA A 168 -17.55 8.55 8.93
C ALA A 168 -18.92 8.35 8.27
N LEU A 169 -18.99 8.42 6.93
CA LEU A 169 -20.21 8.21 6.16
C LEU A 169 -20.71 6.75 6.19
N LYS A 170 -19.84 5.79 6.47
CA LYS A 170 -20.20 4.37 6.63
C LYS A 170 -20.72 4.02 8.02
N LYS A 171 -20.46 4.86 9.03
CA LYS A 171 -20.93 4.61 10.40
C LYS A 171 -22.35 5.09 10.59
N PRO A 172 -23.34 4.19 10.90
CA PRO A 172 -24.74 4.55 11.02
C PRO A 172 -24.99 5.70 12.01
N GLU A 173 -24.27 5.70 13.13
CA GLU A 173 -24.40 6.69 14.20
C GLU A 173 -23.86 8.10 13.85
N LEU A 174 -23.02 8.20 12.81
CA LEU A 174 -22.41 9.46 12.39
C LEU A 174 -22.96 9.96 11.05
N LYS A 175 -23.40 9.05 10.19
CA LYS A 175 -23.71 9.30 8.78
C LYS A 175 -24.57 10.54 8.55
N ASP A 176 -25.72 10.62 9.21
CA ASP A 176 -26.71 11.67 8.93
C ASP A 176 -26.21 13.04 9.39
N SER A 177 -25.72 13.13 10.65
CA SER A 177 -25.20 14.38 11.20
C SER A 177 -23.95 14.87 10.46
N PHE A 178 -23.09 13.95 10.02
CA PHE A 178 -21.90 14.31 9.27
C PHE A 178 -22.24 14.72 7.84
N MET A 179 -23.20 14.07 7.20
CA MET A 179 -23.71 14.48 5.89
C MET A 179 -24.29 15.90 5.93
N ASP A 180 -25.05 16.26 6.98
CA ASP A 180 -25.60 17.59 7.12
C ASP A 180 -24.51 18.64 7.36
N TYR A 181 -23.46 18.30 8.11
CA TYR A 181 -22.27 19.14 8.26
C TYR A 181 -21.56 19.37 6.90
N LEU A 182 -21.32 18.30 6.12
CA LEU A 182 -20.68 18.41 4.80
C LEU A 182 -21.51 19.31 3.86
N LYS A 183 -22.84 19.16 3.81
CA LYS A 183 -23.71 20.04 3.02
C LYS A 183 -23.58 21.52 3.45
N LYS A 184 -23.45 21.78 4.76
CA LYS A 184 -23.24 23.14 5.27
C LYS A 184 -21.90 23.68 4.79
N VAL A 185 -20.81 22.92 4.92
CA VAL A 185 -19.48 23.33 4.45
C VAL A 185 -19.47 23.61 2.96
N CYS A 186 -20.04 22.75 2.13
CA CYS A 186 -20.13 22.96 0.69
C CYS A 186 -20.86 24.26 0.31
N LYS A 187 -21.95 24.59 1.02
CA LYS A 187 -22.68 25.85 0.82
C LYS A 187 -21.87 27.08 1.24
N GLU A 188 -21.20 27.02 2.40
CA GLU A 188 -20.43 28.14 2.92
C GLU A 188 -19.18 28.43 2.05
N THR A 189 -18.57 27.41 1.47
CA THR A 189 -17.38 27.52 0.61
C THR A 189 -17.69 27.71 -0.87
N ASN A 190 -18.98 27.73 -1.27
CA ASN A 190 -19.43 27.80 -2.68
C ASN A 190 -18.84 26.70 -3.61
N ILE A 191 -18.39 25.58 -3.07
CA ILE A 191 -17.80 24.46 -3.84
C ILE A 191 -18.75 23.98 -4.93
N GLU A 192 -20.07 23.95 -4.68
CA GLU A 192 -21.07 23.55 -5.68
C GLU A 192 -21.01 24.41 -6.95
N LYS A 193 -20.67 25.70 -6.84
CA LYS A 193 -20.55 26.60 -8.01
C LYS A 193 -19.23 26.36 -8.76
N GLU A 194 -18.16 26.07 -8.06
CA GLU A 194 -16.86 25.78 -8.68
C GLU A 194 -16.87 24.45 -9.42
N VAL A 195 -17.50 23.40 -8.86
CA VAL A 195 -17.67 22.10 -9.52
C VAL A 195 -18.49 22.24 -10.80
N ALA A 196 -19.62 22.98 -10.77
CA ALA A 196 -20.44 23.18 -11.95
C ALA A 196 -19.68 23.93 -13.08
N LEU A 197 -18.79 24.86 -12.74
CA LEU A 197 -17.98 25.60 -13.72
C LEU A 197 -16.90 24.73 -14.36
N THR A 198 -16.32 23.77 -13.62
CA THR A 198 -15.33 22.83 -14.15
C THR A 198 -15.96 21.79 -15.08
N GLU A 199 -17.12 21.24 -14.73
CA GLU A 199 -17.87 20.31 -15.59
C GLU A 199 -18.31 20.95 -16.91
N ASP A 200 -18.73 22.21 -16.90
CA ASP A 200 -19.08 22.98 -18.11
C ASP A 200 -17.86 23.27 -19.00
N SER A 201 -16.67 23.45 -18.44
CA SER A 201 -15.44 23.66 -19.20
C SER A 201 -14.95 22.36 -19.86
N GLU A 202 -14.96 21.25 -19.15
CA GLU A 202 -14.59 19.92 -19.69
C GLU A 202 -15.56 19.44 -20.78
N SER A 203 -16.84 19.79 -20.67
CA SER A 203 -17.85 19.45 -21.70
C SER A 203 -17.67 20.25 -23.00
N LYS A 204 -17.11 21.46 -22.91
CA LYS A 204 -16.81 22.32 -24.08
C LYS A 204 -15.56 21.85 -24.82
N ASP A 205 -14.52 21.44 -24.10
CA ASP A 205 -13.28 20.95 -24.71
C ASP A 205 -13.48 19.62 -25.45
N LYS A 206 -14.38 18.74 -24.96
CA LYS A 206 -14.74 17.48 -25.66
C LYS A 206 -15.59 17.70 -26.93
N LYS A 207 -16.17 18.89 -27.16
CA LYS A 207 -16.93 19.22 -28.37
C LYS A 207 -16.09 19.89 -29.48
N VAL A 208 -14.86 20.31 -29.18
CA VAL A 208 -13.97 20.95 -30.15
C VAL A 208 -13.06 19.95 -30.87
N ILE A 209 -13.05 18.67 -30.41
CA ILE A 209 -12.21 17.58 -30.98
C ILE A 209 -13.09 16.58 -31.79
N LYS A 210 -14.05 17.07 -32.55
CA LYS A 210 -14.79 16.26 -33.54
C LYS A 210 -14.77 16.93 -34.89
#